data_d3291f6fac8a2ead6e525bf7859d07ec
#
_entry.id   d3291f6fac8a2ead6e525bf7859d07ec
#
_cell.length_a   1.000
_cell.length_b   1.000
_cell.length_c   1.000
_cell.angle_alpha   90.00
_cell.angle_beta   90.00
_cell.angle_gamma   90.00
#
_symmetry.space_group_name_H-M   'P 1'
#
loop_
_entity.id
_entity.type
_entity.pdbx_description
1 polymer ?
#
loop_
_entity_poly.entity_id
_entity_poly.type
_entity_poly.pdbx_seq_one_letter_code
_entity_poly.pdbx_strand_id
1 'polypeptide(L)'
;MVGLTKVAALEGATLGITVNAICPGAVMTDLVRNQAAGLAKSFGGGISEEEALERAFLEAMPTRRFIEPEEVAALCVFLCCDSAKSITGSPIAIDGGWAAH
;
A
#
# COMPACT_ATOMS: atom_id res chain seq x y z
N MET A 1 2.50 -11.94 8.17
CA MET A 1 1.40 -11.83 7.17
C MET A 1 1.72 -12.58 5.89
N VAL A 2 2.90 -12.36 5.28
CA VAL A 2 3.28 -13.04 4.02
C VAL A 2 3.36 -14.55 4.21
N GLY A 3 3.92 -15.03 5.32
CA GLY A 3 3.98 -16.47 5.60
C GLY A 3 2.60 -17.11 5.71
N LEU A 4 1.67 -16.45 6.41
CA LEU A 4 0.29 -16.93 6.52
C LEU A 4 -0.39 -16.94 5.15
N THR A 5 -0.16 -15.93 4.35
CA THR A 5 -0.69 -15.85 2.98
C THR A 5 -0.26 -17.05 2.16
N LYS A 6 1.01 -17.43 2.22
CA LYS A 6 1.54 -18.57 1.48
C LYS A 6 0.94 -19.89 1.94
N VAL A 7 0.81 -20.08 3.24
CA VAL A 7 0.19 -21.29 3.79
C VAL A 7 -1.27 -21.41 3.37
N ALA A 8 -2.03 -20.32 3.50
CA ALA A 8 -3.43 -20.31 3.09
C ALA A 8 -3.60 -20.53 1.59
N ALA A 9 -2.69 -19.96 0.78
CA ALA A 9 -2.70 -20.15 -0.67
C ALA A 9 -2.51 -21.62 -1.04
N LEU A 10 -1.55 -22.28 -0.39
CA LEU A 10 -1.28 -23.70 -0.66
C LEU A 10 -2.46 -24.58 -0.24
N GLU A 11 -3.09 -24.28 0.89
CA GLU A 11 -4.26 -25.03 1.35
C GLU A 11 -5.48 -24.84 0.44
N GLY A 12 -5.67 -23.65 -0.11
CA GLY A 12 -6.81 -23.34 -0.98
C GLY A 12 -6.60 -23.66 -2.45
N ALA A 13 -5.37 -23.99 -2.86
CA ALA A 13 -5.02 -24.08 -4.27
C ALA A 13 -5.87 -25.07 -5.07
N THR A 14 -6.12 -26.26 -4.53
CA THR A 14 -6.91 -27.29 -5.20
C THR A 14 -8.41 -27.03 -5.14
N LEU A 15 -8.82 -26.06 -4.32
CA LEU A 15 -10.23 -25.68 -4.15
C LEU A 15 -10.62 -24.47 -5.00
N GLY A 16 -9.71 -23.99 -5.85
CA GLY A 16 -9.96 -22.81 -6.68
C GLY A 16 -9.92 -21.50 -5.91
N ILE A 17 -9.28 -21.48 -4.74
CA ILE A 17 -9.15 -20.30 -3.90
C ILE A 17 -7.78 -19.68 -4.09
N THR A 18 -7.73 -18.38 -4.34
CA THR A 18 -6.46 -17.62 -4.37
C THR A 18 -6.34 -16.76 -3.12
N VAL A 19 -5.12 -16.67 -2.60
CA VAL A 19 -4.82 -15.87 -1.40
C VAL A 19 -3.56 -15.07 -1.67
N ASN A 20 -3.67 -13.75 -1.61
CA ASN A 20 -2.55 -12.84 -1.88
C ASN A 20 -2.49 -11.78 -0.79
N ALA A 21 -1.32 -11.20 -0.61
CA ALA A 21 -1.12 -10.10 0.32
C ALA A 21 -0.84 -8.82 -0.47
N ILE A 22 -1.63 -7.78 -0.25
CA ILE A 22 -1.36 -6.47 -0.82
C ILE A 22 -0.53 -5.70 0.19
N CYS A 23 0.61 -5.19 -0.26
CA CYS A 23 1.59 -4.49 0.59
C CYS A 23 1.70 -3.04 0.12
N PRO A 24 0.82 -2.15 0.59
CA PRO A 24 0.85 -0.75 0.15
C PRO A 24 1.94 0.05 0.86
N GLY A 25 2.43 1.09 0.19
CA GLY A 25 3.25 2.11 0.83
C GLY A 25 2.38 3.16 1.52
N ALA A 26 2.75 4.43 1.37
CA ALA A 26 1.99 5.52 1.98
C ALA A 26 0.70 5.79 1.20
N VAL A 27 -0.44 5.43 1.79
CA VAL A 27 -1.77 5.64 1.21
C VAL A 27 -2.38 6.90 1.81
N MET A 28 -2.89 7.79 0.95
CA MET A 28 -3.54 9.01 1.41
C MET A 28 -4.94 8.68 1.94
N THR A 29 -5.05 8.67 3.25
CA THR A 29 -6.31 8.45 3.96
C THR A 29 -6.67 9.69 4.75
N ASP A 30 -7.90 9.76 5.26
CA ASP A 30 -8.31 10.86 6.13
C ASP A 30 -7.46 10.90 7.40
N LEU A 31 -7.07 9.75 7.91
CA LEU A 31 -6.20 9.67 9.09
C LEU A 31 -4.85 10.36 8.81
N VAL A 32 -4.23 10.09 7.67
CA VAL A 32 -2.97 10.71 7.26
C VAL A 32 -3.17 12.21 7.06
N ARG A 33 -4.22 12.59 6.35
CA ARG A 33 -4.51 14.00 6.08
C ARG A 33 -4.73 14.79 7.36
N ASN A 34 -5.37 14.19 8.35
CA ASN A 34 -5.64 14.84 9.63
C ASN A 34 -4.38 15.02 10.49
N GLN A 35 -3.27 14.39 10.16
CA GLN A 35 -2.00 14.54 10.85
C GLN A 35 -1.18 15.75 10.34
N ALA A 36 -1.59 16.35 9.23
CA ALA A 36 -0.79 17.37 8.54
C ALA A 36 -0.44 18.57 9.42
N ALA A 37 -1.41 19.11 10.15
CA ALA A 37 -1.19 20.27 11.01
C ALA A 37 -0.21 19.96 12.14
N GLY A 38 -0.36 18.80 12.78
CA GLY A 38 0.54 18.38 13.86
C GLY A 38 1.96 18.14 13.37
N LEU A 39 2.11 17.55 12.18
CA LEU A 39 3.41 17.32 11.56
C LEU A 39 4.09 18.63 11.19
N ALA A 40 3.36 19.59 10.63
CA ALA A 40 3.90 20.90 10.30
C ALA A 40 4.47 21.59 11.55
N LYS A 41 3.76 21.49 12.67
CA LYS A 41 4.26 22.01 13.96
C LYS A 41 5.52 21.28 14.41
N SER A 42 5.56 19.96 14.27
CA SER A 42 6.73 19.16 14.67
C SER A 42 7.97 19.53 13.88
N PHE A 43 7.82 19.97 12.63
CA PHE A 43 8.93 20.43 11.81
C PHE A 43 9.26 21.91 12.00
N GLY A 44 8.74 22.55 13.06
CA GLY A 44 9.07 23.93 13.43
C GLY A 44 8.11 24.99 12.91
N GLY A 45 7.03 24.60 12.23
CA GLY A 45 6.00 25.53 11.76
C GLY A 45 6.37 26.38 10.54
N GLY A 46 7.57 26.18 9.98
CA GLY A 46 8.05 26.94 8.83
C GLY A 46 7.73 26.33 7.47
N ILE A 47 6.96 25.24 7.42
CA ILE A 47 6.61 24.56 6.18
C ILE A 47 5.10 24.38 6.08
N SER A 48 4.61 24.13 4.86
CA SER A 48 3.20 23.87 4.65
C SER A 48 2.80 22.49 5.20
N GLU A 49 1.50 22.29 5.41
CA GLU A 49 0.99 20.99 5.82
C GLU A 49 1.29 19.93 4.77
N GLU A 50 1.19 20.28 3.49
CA GLU A 50 1.51 19.39 2.39
C GLU A 50 2.97 18.95 2.42
N GLU A 51 3.90 19.90 2.60
CA GLU A 51 5.33 19.57 2.72
C GLU A 51 5.62 18.72 3.94
N ALA A 52 4.92 18.93 5.05
CA ALA A 52 5.07 18.12 6.24
C ALA A 52 4.66 16.66 5.99
N LEU A 53 3.57 16.44 5.26
CA LEU A 53 3.14 15.09 4.87
C LEU A 53 4.16 14.42 3.95
N GLU A 54 4.70 15.17 2.99
CA GLU A 54 5.73 14.66 2.09
C GLU A 54 6.98 14.21 2.86
N ARG A 55 7.46 15.03 3.78
CA ARG A 55 8.63 14.70 4.59
C ARG A 55 8.40 13.49 5.48
N ALA A 56 7.19 13.38 6.04
CA ALA A 56 6.89 12.30 6.97
C ALA A 56 6.69 10.95 6.28
N PHE A 57 6.14 10.94 5.06
CA PHE A 57 5.67 9.70 4.43
C PHE A 57 6.29 9.39 3.06
N LEU A 58 6.74 10.38 2.30
CA LEU A 58 7.12 10.16 0.90
C LEU A 58 8.63 10.07 0.63
N GLU A 59 9.48 10.40 1.58
CA GLU A 59 10.93 10.41 1.33
C GLU A 59 11.48 9.04 0.93
N ALA A 60 10.90 7.97 1.46
CA ALA A 60 11.33 6.61 1.17
C ALA A 60 10.70 6.03 -0.11
N MET A 61 9.74 6.74 -0.72
CA MET A 61 9.06 6.27 -1.93
C MET A 61 9.68 6.90 -3.18
N PRO A 62 10.28 6.11 -4.06
CA PRO A 62 10.88 6.65 -5.29
C PRO A 62 9.94 7.50 -6.15
N THR A 63 8.66 7.15 -6.21
CA THR A 63 7.69 7.95 -6.97
C THR A 63 7.35 9.27 -6.31
N ARG A 64 7.68 9.46 -5.03
CA ARG A 64 7.39 10.67 -4.26
C ARG A 64 5.93 11.12 -4.32
N ARG A 65 5.03 10.16 -4.39
CA ARG A 65 3.60 10.43 -4.55
C ARG A 65 2.81 9.50 -3.64
N PHE A 66 1.83 10.04 -2.93
CA PHE A 66 0.91 9.21 -2.15
C PHE A 66 0.13 8.28 -3.07
N ILE A 67 -0.11 7.08 -2.56
CA ILE A 67 -0.98 6.11 -3.23
C ILE A 67 -2.41 6.47 -2.88
N GLU A 68 -3.28 6.54 -3.88
CA GLU A 68 -4.69 6.80 -3.64
C GLU A 68 -5.40 5.52 -3.23
N PRO A 69 -6.39 5.58 -2.32
CA PRO A 69 -7.17 4.39 -1.93
C PRO A 69 -7.78 3.67 -3.14
N GLU A 70 -8.14 4.40 -4.19
CA GLU A 70 -8.70 3.84 -5.41
C GLU A 70 -7.72 2.94 -6.14
N GLU A 71 -6.41 3.23 -6.05
CA GLU A 71 -5.38 2.37 -6.65
C GLU A 71 -5.35 1.01 -5.96
N VAL A 72 -5.45 1.00 -4.63
CA VAL A 72 -5.48 -0.24 -3.84
C VAL A 72 -6.77 -1.01 -4.13
N ALA A 73 -7.89 -0.31 -4.20
CA ALA A 73 -9.19 -0.91 -4.52
C ALA A 73 -9.18 -1.55 -5.90
N ALA A 74 -8.60 -0.89 -6.90
CA ALA A 74 -8.50 -1.42 -8.26
C ALA A 74 -7.69 -2.72 -8.30
N LEU A 75 -6.59 -2.78 -7.54
CA LEU A 75 -5.79 -3.99 -7.42
C LEU A 75 -6.60 -5.12 -6.78
N CYS A 76 -7.34 -4.83 -5.72
CA CYS A 76 -8.21 -5.82 -5.07
C CYS A 76 -9.24 -6.39 -6.05
N VAL A 77 -9.90 -5.53 -6.82
CA VAL A 77 -10.90 -5.93 -7.81
C VAL A 77 -10.26 -6.82 -8.88
N PHE A 78 -9.08 -6.44 -9.39
CA PHE A 78 -8.36 -7.26 -10.37
C PHE A 78 -8.08 -8.66 -9.81
N LEU A 79 -7.61 -8.75 -8.58
CA LEU A 79 -7.28 -10.05 -7.96
C LEU A 79 -8.50 -10.93 -7.76
N CYS A 80 -9.71 -10.36 -7.75
CA CYS A 80 -10.96 -11.10 -7.68
C CYS A 80 -11.49 -11.57 -9.05
N CYS A 81 -10.86 -11.14 -10.13
CA CYS A 81 -11.29 -11.49 -11.49
C CYS A 81 -10.75 -12.84 -11.92
N ASP A 82 -11.43 -13.49 -12.87
CA ASP A 82 -10.96 -14.74 -13.46
C ASP A 82 -9.59 -14.59 -14.12
N SER A 83 -9.28 -13.39 -14.62
CA SER A 83 -7.97 -13.09 -15.21
C SER A 83 -6.82 -13.25 -14.23
N ALA A 84 -7.10 -13.19 -12.93
CA ALA A 84 -6.09 -13.33 -11.87
C ALA A 84 -6.09 -14.72 -11.22
N LYS A 85 -6.76 -15.70 -11.81
CA LYS A 85 -6.93 -17.03 -11.20
C LYS A 85 -5.64 -17.80 -10.95
N SER A 86 -4.58 -17.44 -11.61
CA SER A 86 -3.25 -18.05 -11.41
C SER A 86 -2.34 -17.26 -10.48
N ILE A 87 -2.83 -16.16 -9.92
CA ILE A 87 -2.09 -15.34 -8.96
C ILE A 87 -2.52 -15.78 -7.56
N THR A 88 -1.63 -16.48 -6.86
CA THR A 88 -1.89 -16.94 -5.49
C THR A 88 -0.58 -17.07 -4.73
N GLY A 89 -0.61 -16.85 -3.44
CA GLY A 89 0.55 -16.93 -2.58
C GLY A 89 1.54 -15.80 -2.76
N SER A 90 1.16 -14.70 -3.39
CA SER A 90 2.06 -13.62 -3.76
C SER A 90 1.90 -12.41 -2.85
N PRO A 91 3.00 -11.83 -2.36
CA PRO A 91 2.99 -10.48 -1.85
C PRO A 91 3.05 -9.52 -3.05
N ILE A 92 2.11 -8.59 -3.11
CA ILE A 92 2.03 -7.65 -4.23
C ILE A 92 2.23 -6.25 -3.69
N ALA A 93 3.35 -5.63 -4.07
CA ALA A 93 3.68 -4.29 -3.63
C ALA A 93 2.94 -3.25 -4.48
N ILE A 94 2.39 -2.26 -3.80
CA ILE A 94 1.85 -1.06 -4.41
C ILE A 94 2.38 0.11 -3.56
N ASP A 95 3.66 0.39 -3.70
CA ASP A 95 4.43 1.19 -2.74
C ASP A 95 5.31 2.26 -3.37
N GLY A 96 5.04 2.62 -4.62
CA GLY A 96 5.82 3.64 -5.32
C GLY A 96 7.29 3.28 -5.50
N GLY A 97 7.61 2.00 -5.47
CA GLY A 97 8.98 1.52 -5.65
C GLY A 97 9.78 1.36 -4.36
N TRP A 98 9.17 1.58 -3.20
CA TRP A 98 9.87 1.49 -1.92
C TRP A 98 10.62 0.16 -1.76
N ALA A 99 9.96 -0.97 -2.03
CA ALA A 99 10.58 -2.29 -1.89
C ALA A 99 11.61 -2.62 -2.99
N ALA A 100 11.72 -1.78 -4.01
CA ALA A 100 12.63 -2.02 -5.12
C ALA A 100 14.08 -1.58 -4.85
N HIS A 101 14.31 -0.86 -3.75
CA HIS A 101 15.64 -0.34 -3.44
C HIS A 101 16.15 -0.70 -2.06
#